data_2663255aabc834f0d08881b361d0b2e8
#
_entry.id   2663255aabc834f0d08881b361d0b2e8
#
_cell.length_a   1.000
_cell.length_b   1.000
_cell.length_c   1.000
_cell.angle_alpha   90.00
_cell.angle_beta   90.00
_cell.angle_gamma   90.00
#
_symmetry.space_group_name_H-M   'P 1'
#
loop_
_entity.id
_entity.type
_entity.pdbx_description
1 polymer ?
#
loop_
_entity_poly.entity_id
_entity_poly.type
_entity_poly.pdbx_seq_one_letter_code
_entity_poly.pdbx_strand_id
1 'polypeptide(L)'
;MSDPYNHYEQQLKITHQALKIIKQTNFGVMITTKSHTLINDLELIKQINDKQSVLICMTITCGDDSLAKLIEPNVSISSKRFETIKQLRQHNIYAGVLMTPILPFINDTPENIREIIYRAHLANASFVYPMFGVTLRDHQRDYFYTQLDHLFPGCKERYIKQFGNTYLCNSPRLYELK
;
A
#
# COMPACT_ATOMS: atom_id res chain seq x y z
N MET A 1 -9.97 -9.69 0.50
CA MET A 1 -10.07 -8.46 1.33
C MET A 1 -10.07 -7.30 0.37
N SER A 2 -11.02 -6.39 0.46
CA SER A 2 -11.10 -5.18 -0.37
C SER A 2 -10.57 -3.98 0.42
N ASP A 3 -10.10 -2.95 -0.30
CA ASP A 3 -9.68 -1.68 0.30
C ASP A 3 -10.90 -0.99 0.93
N PRO A 4 -10.86 -0.54 2.20
CA PRO A 4 -11.97 0.15 2.84
C PRO A 4 -12.35 1.46 2.15
N TYR A 5 -11.41 2.09 1.43
CA TYR A 5 -11.62 3.31 0.66
C TYR A 5 -11.64 3.04 -0.86
N ASN A 6 -12.28 1.93 -1.27
CA ASN A 6 -12.51 1.63 -2.68
C ASN A 6 -13.51 2.62 -3.30
N HIS A 7 -13.73 2.53 -4.61
CA HIS A 7 -14.57 3.47 -5.34
C HIS A 7 -16.05 3.50 -4.87
N TYR A 8 -16.57 2.43 -4.27
CA TYR A 8 -17.93 2.40 -3.72
C TYR A 8 -18.07 3.20 -2.41
N GLU A 9 -16.95 3.44 -1.68
CA GLU A 9 -16.99 4.15 -0.40
C GLU A 9 -17.53 5.58 -0.54
N GLN A 10 -17.29 6.23 -1.70
CA GLN A 10 -17.82 7.58 -1.96
C GLN A 10 -19.36 7.63 -1.91
N GLN A 11 -20.02 6.55 -2.33
CA GLN A 11 -21.48 6.46 -2.35
C GLN A 11 -22.04 5.80 -1.08
N LEU A 12 -21.48 4.66 -0.70
CA LEU A 12 -22.05 3.83 0.37
C LEU A 12 -21.63 4.27 1.76
N LYS A 13 -20.50 4.96 1.91
CA LYS A 13 -19.96 5.48 3.18
C LYS A 13 -19.89 4.45 4.31
N ILE A 14 -19.59 3.19 3.96
CA ILE A 14 -19.59 2.08 4.92
C ILE A 14 -18.45 2.26 5.94
N THR A 15 -17.24 2.59 5.46
CA THR A 15 -16.09 2.86 6.32
C THR A 15 -16.33 4.09 7.20
N HIS A 16 -16.88 5.15 6.62
CA HIS A 16 -17.26 6.35 7.38
C HIS A 16 -18.24 6.03 8.52
N GLN A 17 -19.29 5.22 8.25
CA GLN A 17 -20.24 4.81 9.28
C GLN A 17 -19.60 3.91 10.34
N ALA A 18 -18.72 2.98 9.94
CA ALA A 18 -17.97 2.16 10.87
C ALA A 18 -17.11 3.00 11.81
N LEU A 19 -16.40 4.02 11.28
CA LEU A 19 -15.62 4.94 12.10
C LEU A 19 -16.46 5.75 13.07
N LYS A 20 -17.71 6.14 12.70
CA LYS A 20 -18.64 6.77 13.64
C LYS A 20 -19.01 5.87 14.82
N ILE A 21 -19.17 4.58 14.58
CA ILE A 21 -19.44 3.60 15.65
C ILE A 21 -18.19 3.43 16.52
N ILE A 22 -17.01 3.25 15.91
CA ILE A 22 -15.73 3.11 16.63
C ILE A 22 -15.47 4.30 17.53
N LYS A 23 -15.73 5.53 17.08
CA LYS A 23 -15.62 6.74 17.89
C LYS A 23 -16.41 6.72 19.19
N GLN A 24 -17.53 5.97 19.21
CA GLN A 24 -18.38 5.84 20.39
C GLN A 24 -17.93 4.71 21.33
N THR A 25 -16.92 3.96 20.94
CA THR A 25 -16.35 2.85 21.69
C THR A 25 -14.97 3.19 22.26
N ASN A 26 -14.40 2.27 23.01
CA ASN A 26 -13.02 2.38 23.51
C ASN A 26 -12.03 1.58 22.66
N PHE A 27 -12.36 1.31 21.39
CA PHE A 27 -11.48 0.61 20.46
C PHE A 27 -10.61 1.58 19.67
N GLY A 28 -9.33 1.25 19.53
CA GLY A 28 -8.46 1.85 18.53
C GLY A 28 -8.79 1.31 17.12
N VAL A 29 -8.20 1.90 16.10
CA VAL A 29 -8.41 1.49 14.72
C VAL A 29 -7.11 1.40 13.94
N MET A 30 -6.97 0.33 13.14
CA MET A 30 -5.93 0.21 12.14
C MET A 30 -6.58 0.22 10.75
N ILE A 31 -6.12 1.12 9.88
CA ILE A 31 -6.60 1.23 8.50
C ILE A 31 -5.44 0.97 7.55
N THR A 32 -5.64 0.04 6.62
CA THR A 32 -4.71 -0.20 5.50
C THR A 32 -5.41 0.14 4.20
N THR A 33 -4.83 1.06 3.42
CA THR A 33 -5.44 1.52 2.16
C THR A 33 -4.40 1.97 1.13
N LYS A 34 -4.81 1.97 -0.14
CA LYS A 34 -4.11 2.58 -1.28
C LYS A 34 -4.78 3.88 -1.74
N SER A 35 -5.82 4.32 -1.04
CA SER A 35 -6.64 5.45 -1.45
C SER A 35 -6.31 6.73 -0.67
N HIS A 36 -6.07 7.82 -1.38
CA HIS A 36 -5.93 9.15 -0.79
C HIS A 36 -7.25 9.68 -0.21
N THR A 37 -8.41 9.11 -0.61
CA THR A 37 -9.73 9.57 -0.16
C THR A 37 -10.00 9.32 1.33
N LEU A 38 -9.14 8.54 2.00
CA LEU A 38 -9.13 8.42 3.46
C LEU A 38 -9.11 9.79 4.13
N ILE A 39 -8.51 10.80 3.51
CA ILE A 39 -8.45 12.16 4.06
C ILE A 39 -9.83 12.82 4.24
N ASN A 40 -10.86 12.33 3.55
CA ASN A 40 -12.23 12.80 3.74
C ASN A 40 -12.79 12.50 5.13
N ASP A 41 -12.20 11.51 5.82
CA ASP A 41 -12.55 11.13 7.19
C ASP A 41 -11.58 11.66 8.25
N LEU A 42 -10.69 12.59 7.87
CA LEU A 42 -9.64 13.10 8.74
C LEU A 42 -10.19 13.58 10.10
N GLU A 43 -11.27 14.36 10.11
CA GLU A 43 -11.84 14.89 11.36
C GLU A 43 -12.38 13.77 12.27
N LEU A 44 -12.96 12.74 11.68
CA LEU A 44 -13.44 11.59 12.44
C LEU A 44 -12.28 10.75 12.99
N ILE A 45 -11.25 10.56 12.19
CA ILE A 45 -10.02 9.85 12.57
C ILE A 45 -9.31 10.61 13.71
N LYS A 46 -9.23 11.95 13.66
CA LYS A 46 -8.69 12.78 14.75
C LYS A 46 -9.47 12.57 16.04
N GLN A 47 -10.79 12.62 15.99
CA GLN A 47 -11.63 12.43 17.18
C GLN A 47 -11.49 11.03 17.79
N ILE A 48 -11.18 10.01 17.00
CA ILE A 48 -10.83 8.69 17.52
C ILE A 48 -9.42 8.73 18.13
N ASN A 49 -8.46 9.37 17.44
CA ASN A 49 -7.06 9.46 17.88
C ASN A 49 -6.90 10.23 19.21
N ASP A 50 -7.78 11.18 19.49
CA ASP A 50 -7.80 11.91 20.77
C ASP A 50 -8.12 11.01 21.99
N LYS A 51 -8.75 9.86 21.75
CA LYS A 51 -9.21 8.95 22.82
C LYS A 51 -8.51 7.61 22.79
N GLN A 52 -8.21 7.10 21.61
CA GLN A 52 -7.70 5.75 21.35
C GLN A 52 -6.63 5.79 20.25
N SER A 53 -5.81 4.75 20.18
CA SER A 53 -4.76 4.66 19.16
C SER A 53 -5.32 4.48 17.76
N VAL A 54 -4.83 5.29 16.85
CA VAL A 54 -5.09 5.16 15.40
C VAL A 54 -3.78 4.84 14.69
N LEU A 55 -3.80 3.81 13.85
CA LEU A 55 -2.68 3.42 12.97
C LEU A 55 -3.14 3.44 11.52
N ILE A 56 -2.51 4.28 10.71
CA ILE A 56 -2.77 4.33 9.26
C ILE A 56 -1.59 3.76 8.49
N CYS A 57 -1.86 2.70 7.72
CA CYS A 57 -0.90 2.05 6.84
C CYS A 57 -1.23 2.41 5.39
N MET A 58 -0.50 3.37 4.80
CA MET A 58 -0.62 3.66 3.37
C MET A 58 0.25 2.68 2.60
N THR A 59 -0.38 1.83 1.78
CA THR A 59 0.38 0.92 0.92
C THR A 59 1.03 1.70 -0.22
N ILE A 60 2.36 1.67 -0.31
CA ILE A 60 3.15 2.31 -1.36
C ILE A 60 4.25 1.35 -1.78
N THR A 61 4.25 0.94 -3.04
CA THR A 61 5.15 -0.07 -3.60
C THR A 61 6.10 0.48 -4.66
N CYS A 62 5.83 1.69 -5.15
CA CYS A 62 6.67 2.40 -6.12
C CYS A 62 6.91 3.83 -5.67
N GLY A 63 8.16 4.30 -5.80
CA GLY A 63 8.51 5.70 -5.62
C GLY A 63 8.06 6.57 -6.80
N ASP A 64 8.10 6.01 -8.02
CA ASP A 64 7.66 6.66 -9.25
C ASP A 64 6.17 6.48 -9.53
N ASP A 65 5.49 7.56 -9.90
CA ASP A 65 4.04 7.55 -10.16
C ASP A 65 3.67 6.84 -11.48
N SER A 66 4.57 6.84 -12.46
CA SER A 66 4.33 6.18 -13.76
C SER A 66 4.34 4.67 -13.57
N LEU A 67 5.34 4.15 -12.85
CA LEU A 67 5.40 2.73 -12.51
C LEU A 67 4.25 2.33 -11.57
N ALA A 68 3.92 3.17 -10.58
CA ALA A 68 2.77 2.93 -9.70
C ALA A 68 1.47 2.81 -10.49
N LYS A 69 1.23 3.69 -11.44
CA LYS A 69 0.02 3.66 -12.29
C LYS A 69 -0.01 2.44 -13.21
N LEU A 70 1.15 1.98 -13.69
CA LEU A 70 1.24 0.80 -14.54
C LEU A 70 0.90 -0.48 -13.75
N ILE A 71 1.43 -0.63 -12.52
CA ILE A 71 1.22 -1.81 -11.68
C ILE A 71 -0.16 -1.79 -11.00
N GLU A 72 -0.64 -0.60 -10.63
CA GLU A 72 -1.86 -0.40 -9.83
C GLU A 72 -2.77 0.66 -10.47
N PRO A 73 -3.34 0.43 -11.66
CA PRO A 73 -3.99 1.47 -12.46
C PRO A 73 -5.25 2.08 -11.82
N ASN A 74 -5.93 1.34 -10.94
CA ASN A 74 -7.24 1.73 -10.39
C ASN A 74 -7.18 2.30 -8.96
N VAL A 75 -6.01 2.73 -8.50
CA VAL A 75 -5.83 3.30 -7.16
C VAL A 75 -5.05 4.62 -7.23
N SER A 76 -4.96 5.32 -6.12
CA SER A 76 -4.22 6.58 -6.06
C SER A 76 -2.75 6.39 -6.41
N ILE A 77 -2.16 7.30 -7.15
CA ILE A 77 -0.71 7.32 -7.42
C ILE A 77 0.10 7.56 -6.14
N SER A 78 1.36 7.21 -6.15
CA SER A 78 2.23 7.25 -4.97
C SER A 78 2.36 8.65 -4.37
N SER A 79 2.49 9.69 -5.20
CA SER A 79 2.56 11.08 -4.73
C SER A 79 1.37 11.50 -3.88
N LYS A 80 0.15 11.13 -4.28
CA LYS A 80 -1.07 11.40 -3.51
C LYS A 80 -1.10 10.63 -2.18
N ARG A 81 -0.58 9.41 -2.17
CA ARG A 81 -0.50 8.61 -0.95
C ARG A 81 0.51 9.20 0.05
N PHE A 82 1.68 9.68 -0.42
CA PHE A 82 2.65 10.38 0.43
C PHE A 82 2.08 11.70 0.98
N GLU A 83 1.38 12.46 0.16
CA GLU A 83 0.73 13.69 0.62
C GLU A 83 -0.33 13.41 1.69
N THR A 84 -1.08 12.31 1.55
CA THR A 84 -2.02 11.86 2.59
C THR A 84 -1.30 11.53 3.90
N ILE A 85 -0.17 10.82 3.87
CA ILE A 85 0.64 10.58 5.07
C ILE A 85 1.06 11.90 5.70
N LYS A 86 1.58 12.84 4.91
CA LYS A 86 2.00 14.16 5.40
C LYS A 86 0.88 14.90 6.12
N GLN A 87 -0.32 14.94 5.55
CA GLN A 87 -1.50 15.56 6.16
C GLN A 87 -1.88 14.87 7.47
N LEU A 88 -1.90 13.54 7.52
CA LEU A 88 -2.17 12.79 8.74
C LEU A 88 -1.14 13.10 9.84
N ARG A 89 0.14 13.18 9.48
CA ARG A 89 1.23 13.49 10.41
C ARG A 89 1.17 14.92 10.97
N GLN A 90 0.68 15.88 10.19
CA GLN A 90 0.41 17.25 10.66
C GLN A 90 -0.63 17.30 11.79
N HIS A 91 -1.48 16.28 11.88
CA HIS A 91 -2.49 16.11 12.93
C HIS A 91 -2.10 15.08 14.00
N ASN A 92 -0.82 14.74 14.11
CA ASN A 92 -0.28 13.78 15.10
C ASN A 92 -0.89 12.36 14.99
N ILE A 93 -1.47 12.00 13.84
CA ILE A 93 -1.96 10.65 13.59
C ILE A 93 -0.75 9.75 13.24
N TYR A 94 -0.64 8.59 13.86
CA TYR A 94 0.44 7.64 13.61
C TYR A 94 0.21 6.97 12.25
N ALA A 95 0.92 7.46 11.23
CA ALA A 95 0.76 7.06 9.84
C ALA A 95 2.11 6.76 9.18
N GLY A 96 2.16 5.74 8.35
CA GLY A 96 3.38 5.37 7.65
C GLY A 96 3.13 4.53 6.41
N VAL A 97 4.24 4.05 5.82
CA VAL A 97 4.25 3.30 4.57
C VAL A 97 4.25 1.80 4.86
N LEU A 98 3.29 1.09 4.25
CA LEU A 98 3.31 -0.35 4.11
C LEU A 98 3.84 -0.67 2.70
N MET A 99 5.13 -1.05 2.62
CA MET A 99 5.82 -1.30 1.36
C MET A 99 5.64 -2.77 0.94
N THR A 100 4.41 -3.12 0.54
CA THR A 100 4.00 -4.49 0.15
C THR A 100 2.83 -4.49 -0.83
N PRO A 101 2.84 -5.37 -1.84
CA PRO A 101 3.94 -6.26 -2.23
C PRO A 101 5.05 -5.54 -2.99
N ILE A 102 6.30 -5.93 -2.78
CA ILE A 102 7.39 -5.59 -3.68
C ILE A 102 7.56 -6.75 -4.66
N LEU A 103 7.31 -6.46 -5.95
CA LEU A 103 7.24 -7.45 -7.01
C LEU A 103 8.66 -7.80 -7.50
N PRO A 104 9.12 -9.06 -7.37
CA PRO A 104 10.39 -9.51 -7.93
C PRO A 104 10.55 -9.11 -9.40
N PHE A 105 11.74 -8.64 -9.76
CA PHE A 105 12.13 -8.25 -11.12
C PHE A 105 11.44 -6.99 -11.70
N ILE A 106 10.53 -6.35 -10.95
CA ILE A 106 9.76 -5.19 -11.42
C ILE A 106 10.10 -3.95 -10.59
N ASN A 107 9.72 -3.95 -9.32
CA ASN A 107 9.95 -2.81 -8.42
C ASN A 107 10.85 -3.15 -7.21
N ASP A 108 11.47 -4.33 -7.21
CA ASP A 108 12.46 -4.78 -6.23
C ASP A 108 13.87 -4.26 -6.56
N THR A 109 13.97 -2.97 -6.84
CA THR A 109 15.25 -2.31 -7.16
C THR A 109 15.69 -1.39 -6.01
N PRO A 110 17.01 -1.27 -5.74
CA PRO A 110 17.53 -0.35 -4.73
C PRO A 110 17.06 1.09 -4.95
N GLU A 111 16.96 1.52 -6.20
CA GLU A 111 16.51 2.86 -6.58
C GLU A 111 15.06 3.10 -6.14
N ASN A 112 14.16 2.16 -6.43
CA ASN A 112 12.76 2.24 -6.01
C ASN A 112 12.63 2.26 -4.49
N ILE A 113 13.35 1.40 -3.80
CA ILE A 113 13.30 1.31 -2.33
C ILE A 113 13.82 2.60 -1.69
N ARG A 114 14.97 3.13 -2.18
CA ARG A 114 15.52 4.42 -1.70
C ARG A 114 14.56 5.57 -1.93
N GLU A 115 13.94 5.64 -3.11
CA GLU A 115 12.96 6.69 -3.43
C GLU A 115 11.74 6.63 -2.51
N ILE A 116 11.21 5.43 -2.22
CA ILE A 116 10.10 5.27 -1.27
C ILE A 116 10.52 5.75 0.13
N ILE A 117 11.70 5.34 0.61
CA ILE A 117 12.20 5.74 1.94
C ILE A 117 12.41 7.25 2.01
N TYR A 118 13.03 7.84 0.98
CA TYR A 118 13.26 9.28 0.90
C TYR A 118 11.94 10.06 0.93
N ARG A 119 10.95 9.67 0.13
CA ARG A 119 9.65 10.33 0.09
C ARG A 119 8.85 10.11 1.38
N ALA A 120 8.97 8.94 2.02
CA ALA A 120 8.39 8.68 3.34
C ALA A 120 8.99 9.62 4.41
N HIS A 121 10.31 9.85 4.37
CA HIS A 121 10.97 10.81 5.23
C HIS A 121 10.45 12.25 5.01
N LEU A 122 10.34 12.70 3.75
CA LEU A 122 9.78 14.02 3.41
C LEU A 122 8.31 14.19 3.84
N ALA A 123 7.55 13.10 3.85
CA ALA A 123 6.17 13.07 4.35
C ALA A 123 6.09 12.97 5.89
N ASN A 124 7.22 12.94 6.60
CA ASN A 124 7.29 12.72 8.05
C ASN A 124 6.58 11.43 8.50
N ALA A 125 6.65 10.36 7.67
CA ALA A 125 6.05 9.07 7.99
C ALA A 125 6.62 8.50 9.29
N SER A 126 5.77 7.89 10.12
CA SER A 126 6.19 7.32 11.41
C SER A 126 6.96 6.01 11.25
N PHE A 127 6.76 5.31 10.14
CA PHE A 127 7.41 4.03 9.84
C PHE A 127 7.40 3.73 8.35
N VAL A 128 8.30 2.84 7.93
CA VAL A 128 8.26 2.12 6.66
C VAL A 128 8.38 0.64 6.99
N TYR A 129 7.36 -0.15 6.64
CA TYR A 129 7.34 -1.59 6.88
C TYR A 129 7.42 -2.34 5.55
N PRO A 130 8.58 -2.96 5.21
CA PRO A 130 8.78 -3.62 3.94
C PRO A 130 8.39 -5.10 3.99
N MET A 131 7.86 -5.60 2.85
CA MET A 131 7.77 -7.03 2.54
C MET A 131 8.21 -7.25 1.09
N PHE A 132 9.44 -7.75 0.92
CA PHE A 132 10.08 -7.94 -0.37
C PHE A 132 9.66 -9.25 -1.03
N GLY A 133 8.47 -9.25 -1.61
CA GLY A 133 7.90 -10.41 -2.28
C GLY A 133 6.39 -10.25 -2.50
N VAL A 134 5.82 -11.24 -3.17
CA VAL A 134 4.39 -11.32 -3.48
C VAL A 134 3.87 -12.73 -3.23
N THR A 135 2.62 -12.84 -2.79
CA THR A 135 1.92 -14.12 -2.69
C THR A 135 1.05 -14.35 -3.92
N LEU A 136 1.20 -15.51 -4.54
CA LEU A 136 0.45 -15.91 -5.74
C LEU A 136 -0.39 -17.15 -5.45
N ARG A 137 -1.70 -16.93 -5.24
CA ARG A 137 -2.69 -18.01 -5.14
C ARG A 137 -3.06 -18.52 -6.53
N ASP A 138 -3.60 -19.72 -6.65
CA ASP A 138 -3.82 -20.39 -7.93
C ASP A 138 -4.47 -19.49 -9.01
N HIS A 139 -5.72 -19.11 -8.89
CA HIS A 139 -6.38 -18.25 -9.88
C HIS A 139 -5.77 -16.85 -10.01
N GLN A 140 -5.16 -16.34 -8.92
CA GLN A 140 -4.46 -15.05 -8.94
C GLN A 140 -3.17 -15.13 -9.74
N ARG A 141 -2.49 -16.29 -9.74
CA ARG A 141 -1.25 -16.53 -10.49
C ARG A 141 -1.49 -16.41 -11.99
N ASP A 142 -2.53 -17.04 -12.51
CA ASP A 142 -2.85 -17.01 -13.95
C ASP A 142 -3.14 -15.59 -14.42
N TYR A 143 -3.94 -14.85 -13.65
CA TYR A 143 -4.20 -13.44 -13.92
C TYR A 143 -2.90 -12.62 -13.89
N PHE A 144 -2.08 -12.80 -12.86
CA PHE A 144 -0.81 -12.08 -12.70
C PHE A 144 0.14 -12.36 -13.88
N TYR A 145 0.27 -13.61 -14.30
CA TYR A 145 1.11 -13.99 -15.44
C TYR A 145 0.60 -13.41 -16.76
N THR A 146 -0.70 -13.34 -16.95
CA THR A 146 -1.31 -12.67 -18.11
C THR A 146 -0.96 -11.18 -18.12
N GLN A 147 -1.01 -10.50 -16.96
CA GLN A 147 -0.62 -9.09 -16.87
C GLN A 147 0.89 -8.90 -17.11
N LEU A 148 1.73 -9.82 -16.65
CA LEU A 148 3.18 -9.76 -16.92
C LEU A 148 3.49 -9.84 -18.42
N ASP A 149 2.82 -10.72 -19.15
CA ASP A 149 3.00 -10.84 -20.62
C ASP A 149 2.70 -9.51 -21.35
N HIS A 150 1.69 -8.77 -20.87
CA HIS A 150 1.30 -7.50 -21.47
C HIS A 150 2.17 -6.31 -21.06
N LEU A 151 2.53 -6.22 -19.77
CA LEU A 151 3.12 -5.02 -19.20
C LEU A 151 4.65 -5.12 -19.03
N PHE A 152 5.16 -6.34 -18.83
CA PHE A 152 6.57 -6.61 -18.53
C PHE A 152 7.07 -7.83 -19.30
N PRO A 153 7.23 -7.75 -20.65
CA PRO A 153 7.66 -8.88 -21.48
C PRO A 153 8.93 -9.57 -20.94
N GLY A 154 8.93 -10.91 -20.86
CA GLY A 154 10.02 -11.71 -20.33
C GLY A 154 10.03 -11.89 -18.79
N CYS A 155 9.18 -11.15 -18.05
CA CYS A 155 9.10 -11.32 -16.60
C CYS A 155 8.39 -12.61 -16.19
N LYS A 156 7.37 -13.04 -16.93
CA LYS A 156 6.64 -14.29 -16.64
C LYS A 156 7.58 -15.50 -16.66
N GLU A 157 8.44 -15.64 -17.66
CA GLU A 157 9.40 -16.73 -17.79
C GLU A 157 10.39 -16.72 -16.60
N ARG A 158 10.81 -15.52 -16.17
CA ARG A 158 11.64 -15.36 -14.98
C ARG A 158 10.94 -15.82 -13.72
N TYR A 159 9.66 -15.48 -13.54
CA TYR A 159 8.83 -15.93 -12.40
C TYR A 159 8.67 -17.45 -12.40
N ILE A 160 8.33 -18.05 -13.54
CA ILE A 160 8.18 -19.51 -13.68
C ILE A 160 9.49 -20.22 -13.35
N LYS A 161 10.60 -19.75 -13.90
CA LYS A 161 11.93 -20.33 -13.67
C LYS A 161 12.36 -20.23 -12.20
N GLN A 162 12.09 -19.06 -11.55
CA GLN A 162 12.56 -18.79 -10.19
C GLN A 162 11.68 -19.42 -9.12
N PHE A 163 10.36 -19.37 -9.31
CA PHE A 163 9.40 -19.68 -8.25
C PHE A 163 8.53 -20.91 -8.53
N GLY A 164 8.41 -21.36 -9.78
CA GLY A 164 7.51 -22.46 -10.14
C GLY A 164 6.10 -22.21 -9.63
N ASN A 165 5.59 -23.14 -8.81
CA ASN A 165 4.28 -23.06 -8.16
C ASN A 165 4.32 -22.57 -6.71
N THR A 166 5.43 -22.00 -6.26
CA THR A 166 5.59 -21.52 -4.88
C THR A 166 4.59 -20.42 -4.58
N TYR A 167 3.90 -20.51 -3.43
CA TYR A 167 2.92 -19.52 -2.99
C TYR A 167 3.57 -18.16 -2.69
N LEU A 168 4.69 -18.15 -1.97
CA LEU A 168 5.42 -16.94 -1.60
C LEU A 168 6.62 -16.76 -2.53
N CYS A 169 6.56 -15.72 -3.35
CA CYS A 169 7.62 -15.34 -4.29
C CYS A 169 8.43 -14.18 -3.67
N ASN A 170 9.45 -14.53 -2.88
CA ASN A 170 10.36 -13.53 -2.30
C ASN A 170 11.28 -12.95 -3.37
N SER A 171 11.62 -11.66 -3.25
CA SER A 171 12.62 -11.04 -4.12
C SER A 171 13.95 -11.79 -4.02
N PRO A 172 14.59 -12.14 -5.15
CA PRO A 172 15.96 -12.66 -5.15
C PRO A 172 16.97 -11.69 -4.55
N ARG A 173 16.61 -10.40 -4.49
CA ARG A 173 17.42 -9.31 -3.92
C ARG A 173 17.14 -9.06 -2.43
N LEU A 174 16.42 -9.94 -1.76
CA LEU A 174 15.96 -9.74 -0.38
C LEU A 174 17.09 -9.30 0.58
N TYR A 175 18.29 -9.86 0.44
CA TYR A 175 19.44 -9.52 1.29
C TYR A 175 20.12 -8.20 0.92
N GLU A 176 20.03 -7.81 -0.34
CA GLU A 176 20.55 -6.52 -0.83
C GLU A 176 19.63 -5.36 -0.42
N LEU A 177 18.33 -5.61 -0.31
CA LEU A 177 17.29 -4.61 -0.07
C LEU A 177 16.98 -4.39 1.44
N LYS A 178 17.54 -5.20 2.31
CA LYS A 178 17.45 -5.05 3.77
C LYS A 178 18.54 -4.15 4.32
#